data_f206f26f7b61c48ad1351a9d6b861c9d
#
_entry.id   f206f26f7b61c48ad1351a9d6b861c9d
#
_cell.length_a   1.000
_cell.length_b   1.000
_cell.length_c   1.000
_cell.angle_alpha   90.00
_cell.angle_beta   90.00
_cell.angle_gamma   90.00
#
_symmetry.space_group_name_H-M   'P 1'
#
loop_
_entity.id
_entity.type
_entity.pdbx_description
1 polymer ?
#
loop_
_entity_poly.entity_id
_entity_poly.type
_entity_poly.pdbx_seq_one_letter_code
_entity_poly.pdbx_strand_id
1 'polypeptide(L)'
;MSQYVETVVGGQYGSEAKGHVTAQLVSAAARDAQEFKKASPELDLPETINIRVAGPNAGHTVYDENGQKFALRQVPVGAVYPDVQLYIAPGSEIDLDVLYDEIDTLEHSGHEIQSRLFISRQATLITQADKDAEATLVGRVGSTGKGIGAARAARLLRTAQTIGDYFDAEGIGTLWEWREPSEWYATDEYVHSVNSHLVIEGTQGFGLSLRASGFYPYVTSSDARAIDFQAMAGVDPTRCSVKSTNWVVARVFPIRVAGNSGPMMGETSWEELGLPEERTTVTQKVRRVGAWDPELLKAAVQANGGHNAKVVITMLDQIIPGLAGYQETHDEEGTVETEGPLQAAMDWIEQNASYEQIGAHVGAITYGPTDFLFTGAGVDNGGGGLPAGLDIESIMSQIFGGRE
;
A
#
# COMPACT_ATOMS: atom_id res chain seq x y z
N MET A 1 17.41 -13.70 -12.98
CA MET A 1 17.16 -12.39 -12.35
C MET A 1 16.22 -12.61 -11.19
N SER A 2 16.26 -11.77 -10.15
CA SER A 2 15.40 -11.91 -8.98
C SER A 2 14.14 -11.08 -9.16
N GLN A 3 12.99 -11.63 -8.76
CA GLN A 3 11.75 -10.87 -8.65
C GLN A 3 11.79 -10.03 -7.34
N TYR A 4 11.28 -8.81 -7.39
CA TYR A 4 11.14 -7.95 -6.21
C TYR A 4 9.68 -7.86 -5.80
N VAL A 5 9.40 -8.04 -4.51
CA VAL A 5 8.06 -7.92 -3.93
C VAL A 5 8.11 -6.96 -2.76
N GLU A 6 7.45 -5.82 -2.90
CA GLU A 6 7.28 -4.87 -1.82
C GLU A 6 5.82 -4.89 -1.35
N THR A 7 5.61 -4.99 -0.05
CA THR A 7 4.25 -5.04 0.51
C THR A 7 4.08 -3.91 1.52
N VAL A 8 3.14 -3.01 1.25
CA VAL A 8 2.86 -1.84 2.09
C VAL A 8 1.67 -2.13 2.99
N VAL A 9 1.90 -2.08 4.31
CA VAL A 9 0.88 -2.35 5.33
C VAL A 9 0.81 -1.24 6.37
N GLY A 10 -0.34 -1.06 7.02
CA GLY A 10 -0.49 -0.13 8.12
C GLY A 10 -0.05 -0.74 9.44
N GLY A 11 0.72 0.01 10.23
CA GLY A 11 1.18 -0.38 11.56
C GLY A 11 0.19 -0.08 12.68
N GLN A 12 -0.87 0.68 12.40
CA GLN A 12 -1.80 1.20 13.43
C GLN A 12 -3.25 0.81 13.12
N TYR A 13 -4.15 1.78 12.93
CA TYR A 13 -5.59 1.53 12.75
C TYR A 13 -6.12 1.96 11.39
N GLY A 14 -5.26 2.01 10.38
CA GLY A 14 -5.58 2.56 9.06
C GLY A 14 -5.34 4.08 8.98
N SER A 15 -5.44 4.60 7.76
CA SER A 15 -5.19 6.03 7.47
C SER A 15 -3.78 6.54 7.80
N GLU A 16 -2.78 5.66 7.70
CA GLU A 16 -1.36 5.98 7.88
C GLU A 16 -0.69 6.54 6.62
N ALA A 17 -1.44 6.95 5.60
CA ALA A 17 -0.94 7.40 4.29
C ALA A 17 -0.26 6.30 3.44
N LYS A 18 -0.72 5.04 3.56
CA LYS A 18 -0.22 3.91 2.76
C LYS A 18 -0.24 4.18 1.26
N GLY A 19 -1.29 4.82 0.75
CA GLY A 19 -1.39 5.16 -0.67
C GLY A 19 -0.24 6.05 -1.14
N HIS A 20 0.16 7.04 -0.34
CA HIS A 20 1.32 7.88 -0.64
C HIS A 20 2.61 7.04 -0.68
N VAL A 21 2.85 6.23 0.35
CA VAL A 21 4.04 5.35 0.41
C VAL A 21 4.07 4.39 -0.79
N THR A 22 2.94 3.76 -1.10
CA THR A 22 2.83 2.87 -2.27
C THR A 22 3.14 3.61 -3.57
N ALA A 23 2.60 4.82 -3.76
CA ALA A 23 2.83 5.63 -4.95
C ALA A 23 4.33 5.96 -5.13
N GLN A 24 5.03 6.28 -4.05
CA GLN A 24 6.47 6.56 -4.11
C GLN A 24 7.29 5.32 -4.47
N LEU A 25 6.98 4.16 -3.89
CA LEU A 25 7.65 2.89 -4.23
C LEU A 25 7.38 2.49 -5.68
N VAL A 26 6.15 2.60 -6.15
CA VAL A 26 5.77 2.33 -7.54
C VAL A 26 6.48 3.27 -8.51
N SER A 27 6.51 4.58 -8.20
CA SER A 27 7.22 5.58 -9.02
C SER A 27 8.71 5.30 -9.09
N ALA A 28 9.33 4.93 -7.98
CA ALA A 28 10.74 4.57 -7.92
C ALA A 28 11.01 3.33 -8.79
N ALA A 29 10.25 2.25 -8.61
CA ALA A 29 10.39 1.02 -9.39
C ALA A 29 10.21 1.25 -10.91
N ALA A 30 9.24 2.08 -11.31
CA ALA A 30 9.01 2.42 -12.71
C ALA A 30 10.17 3.23 -13.31
N ARG A 31 10.73 4.19 -12.57
CA ARG A 31 11.93 4.95 -13.01
C ARG A 31 13.12 4.05 -13.23
N ASP A 32 13.40 3.14 -12.29
CA ASP A 32 14.52 2.20 -12.40
C ASP A 32 14.36 1.28 -13.61
N ALA A 33 13.15 0.79 -13.86
CA ALA A 33 12.84 0.02 -15.05
C ALA A 33 13.13 0.80 -16.34
N GLN A 34 12.76 2.09 -16.40
CA GLN A 34 13.06 2.96 -17.54
C GLN A 34 14.55 3.23 -17.72
N GLU A 35 15.29 3.46 -16.63
CA GLU A 35 16.74 3.65 -16.67
C GLU A 35 17.45 2.39 -17.15
N PHE A 36 17.04 1.22 -16.66
CA PHE A 36 17.54 -0.07 -17.14
C PHE A 36 17.30 -0.25 -18.65
N LYS A 37 16.10 0.13 -19.14
CA LYS A 37 15.78 0.09 -20.58
C LYS A 37 16.70 0.94 -21.42
N LYS A 38 17.00 2.15 -20.95
CA LYS A 38 17.93 3.05 -21.64
C LYS A 38 19.33 2.46 -21.71
N ALA A 39 19.77 1.79 -20.62
CA ALA A 39 21.09 1.19 -20.53
C ALA A 39 21.22 -0.12 -21.32
N SER A 40 20.14 -0.89 -21.47
CA SER A 40 20.13 -2.22 -22.09
C SER A 40 18.85 -2.44 -22.92
N PRO A 41 18.72 -1.78 -24.09
CA PRO A 41 17.48 -1.79 -24.88
C PRO A 41 17.08 -3.17 -25.44
N GLU A 42 18.04 -4.10 -25.53
CA GLU A 42 17.87 -5.45 -26.05
C GLU A 42 17.35 -6.46 -25.02
N LEU A 43 17.29 -6.06 -23.73
CA LEU A 43 16.80 -6.94 -22.67
C LEU A 43 15.32 -6.70 -22.42
N ASP A 44 14.59 -7.79 -22.14
CA ASP A 44 13.22 -7.69 -21.64
C ASP A 44 13.22 -6.99 -20.28
N LEU A 45 12.36 -6.01 -20.15
CA LEU A 45 12.28 -5.17 -18.97
C LEU A 45 11.57 -5.86 -17.82
N PRO A 46 12.02 -5.58 -16.58
CA PRO A 46 11.15 -5.83 -15.44
C PRO A 46 9.90 -4.93 -15.54
N GLU A 47 8.72 -5.54 -15.55
CA GLU A 47 7.48 -4.79 -15.45
C GLU A 47 7.22 -4.38 -14.00
N THR A 48 6.85 -3.13 -13.79
CA THR A 48 6.34 -2.66 -12.49
C THR A 48 4.84 -2.91 -12.43
N ILE A 49 4.41 -3.69 -11.45
CA ILE A 49 3.01 -4.04 -11.25
C ILE A 49 2.56 -3.55 -9.87
N ASN A 50 1.61 -2.64 -9.84
CA ASN A 50 0.96 -2.23 -8.60
C ASN A 50 -0.28 -3.10 -8.34
N ILE A 51 -0.26 -3.87 -7.26
CA ILE A 51 -1.30 -4.83 -6.90
C ILE A 51 -2.15 -4.27 -5.75
N ARG A 52 -3.46 -4.13 -5.98
CA ARG A 52 -4.43 -3.73 -4.95
C ARG A 52 -5.12 -4.94 -4.36
N VAL A 53 -5.15 -5.02 -3.02
CA VAL A 53 -5.94 -5.99 -2.26
C VAL A 53 -6.84 -5.22 -1.31
N ALA A 54 -8.06 -4.92 -1.74
CA ALA A 54 -8.95 -4.01 -1.00
C ALA A 54 -10.42 -4.24 -1.31
N GLY A 55 -11.26 -3.78 -0.37
CA GLY A 55 -12.64 -3.41 -0.63
C GLY A 55 -12.81 -1.88 -0.70
N PRO A 56 -13.97 -1.37 -1.15
CA PRO A 56 -14.24 0.06 -1.38
C PRO A 56 -14.34 0.91 -0.10
N ASN A 57 -14.08 0.35 1.06
CA ASN A 57 -14.04 1.06 2.34
C ASN A 57 -12.69 1.71 2.66
N ALA A 58 -11.65 1.40 1.90
CA ALA A 58 -10.29 1.87 2.15
C ALA A 58 -9.84 2.82 1.01
N GLY A 59 -9.93 4.11 1.23
CA GLY A 59 -9.47 5.13 0.27
C GLY A 59 -7.99 5.43 0.45
N HIS A 60 -7.26 5.47 -0.66
CA HIS A 60 -5.87 5.92 -0.74
C HIS A 60 -5.79 7.17 -1.59
N THR A 61 -5.05 8.16 -1.10
CA THR A 61 -4.82 9.40 -1.83
C THR A 61 -3.51 9.33 -2.59
N VAL A 62 -3.53 9.76 -3.84
CA VAL A 62 -2.35 9.94 -4.69
C VAL A 62 -2.46 11.26 -5.46
N TYR A 63 -1.34 11.83 -5.84
CA TYR A 63 -1.26 13.02 -6.69
C TYR A 63 -0.53 12.64 -7.98
N ASP A 64 -1.03 13.10 -9.12
CA ASP A 64 -0.32 12.95 -10.39
C ASP A 64 0.80 13.99 -10.55
N GLU A 65 1.51 13.95 -11.67
CA GLU A 65 2.58 14.90 -12.00
C GLU A 65 2.12 16.36 -12.11
N ASN A 66 0.83 16.59 -12.36
CA ASN A 66 0.21 17.91 -12.45
C ASN A 66 -0.28 18.42 -11.08
N GLY A 67 -0.09 17.64 -10.01
CA GLY A 67 -0.58 17.93 -8.68
C GLY A 67 -2.09 17.70 -8.50
N GLN A 68 -2.75 17.03 -9.46
CA GLN A 68 -4.15 16.66 -9.33
C GLN A 68 -4.30 15.52 -8.34
N LYS A 69 -5.23 15.68 -7.40
CA LYS A 69 -5.49 14.73 -6.33
C LYS A 69 -6.53 13.68 -6.73
N PHE A 70 -6.19 12.41 -6.53
CA PHE A 70 -7.12 11.28 -6.67
C PHE A 70 -7.28 10.56 -5.32
N ALA A 71 -8.51 10.15 -5.01
CA ALA A 71 -8.86 9.38 -3.81
C ALA A 71 -9.43 8.02 -4.25
N LEU A 72 -8.54 7.06 -4.47
CA LEU A 72 -8.85 5.75 -5.05
C LEU A 72 -9.17 4.73 -3.95
N ARG A 73 -10.21 3.95 -4.15
CA ARG A 73 -10.66 2.91 -3.22
C ARG A 73 -10.41 1.51 -3.77
N GLN A 74 -10.52 1.33 -5.07
CA GLN A 74 -10.39 0.03 -5.74
C GLN A 74 -9.30 0.01 -6.80
N VAL A 75 -9.17 1.07 -7.61
CA VAL A 75 -8.06 1.18 -8.57
C VAL A 75 -6.74 1.36 -7.80
N PRO A 76 -5.66 0.63 -8.14
CA PRO A 76 -4.35 0.81 -7.52
C PRO A 76 -3.81 2.24 -7.71
N VAL A 77 -3.09 2.78 -6.73
CA VAL A 77 -2.55 4.16 -6.80
C VAL A 77 -1.53 4.36 -7.92
N GLY A 78 -0.91 3.29 -8.42
CA GLY A 78 -0.06 3.31 -9.60
C GLY A 78 -0.75 3.78 -10.89
N ALA A 79 -2.06 3.97 -10.87
CA ALA A 79 -2.86 4.45 -11.99
C ALA A 79 -2.36 5.78 -12.57
N VAL A 80 -1.79 6.65 -11.75
CA VAL A 80 -1.26 7.95 -12.18
C VAL A 80 0.11 7.87 -12.89
N TYR A 81 0.73 6.69 -12.94
CA TYR A 81 2.02 6.47 -13.61
C TYR A 81 1.80 5.63 -14.86
N PRO A 82 2.09 6.14 -16.08
CA PRO A 82 1.71 5.49 -17.34
C PRO A 82 2.39 4.14 -17.60
N ASP A 83 3.60 3.93 -17.09
CA ASP A 83 4.40 2.71 -17.34
C ASP A 83 4.18 1.60 -16.29
N VAL A 84 3.12 1.73 -15.47
CA VAL A 84 2.82 0.79 -14.40
C VAL A 84 1.60 -0.05 -14.77
N GLN A 85 1.75 -1.37 -14.71
CA GLN A 85 0.62 -2.30 -14.80
C GLN A 85 -0.17 -2.30 -13.49
N LEU A 86 -1.48 -2.42 -13.58
CA LEU A 86 -2.41 -2.33 -12.45
C LEU A 86 -3.14 -3.65 -12.28
N TYR A 87 -3.16 -4.17 -11.05
CA TYR A 87 -3.84 -5.42 -10.77
C TYR A 87 -4.73 -5.35 -9.53
N ILE A 88 -6.02 -5.68 -9.68
CA ILE A 88 -6.94 -5.92 -8.58
C ILE A 88 -6.96 -7.42 -8.31
N ALA A 89 -6.45 -7.81 -7.16
CA ALA A 89 -6.13 -9.19 -6.80
C ALA A 89 -7.36 -10.04 -6.43
N PRO A 90 -7.24 -11.38 -6.43
CA PRO A 90 -8.35 -12.30 -6.13
C PRO A 90 -8.92 -12.14 -4.71
N GLY A 91 -8.12 -11.66 -3.75
CA GLY A 91 -8.58 -11.38 -2.39
C GLY A 91 -9.32 -10.05 -2.21
N SER A 92 -9.66 -9.35 -3.29
CA SER A 92 -10.40 -8.08 -3.25
C SER A 92 -11.91 -8.29 -3.29
N GLU A 93 -12.64 -7.31 -2.74
CA GLU A 93 -14.09 -7.18 -2.86
C GLU A 93 -14.41 -5.96 -3.73
N ILE A 94 -15.19 -6.16 -4.79
CA ILE A 94 -15.43 -5.15 -5.82
C ILE A 94 -16.88 -4.64 -5.76
N ASP A 95 -17.02 -3.34 -5.65
CA ASP A 95 -18.23 -2.58 -5.88
C ASP A 95 -18.12 -1.96 -7.28
N LEU A 96 -18.88 -2.44 -8.25
CA LEU A 96 -18.76 -2.03 -9.65
C LEU A 96 -19.04 -0.53 -9.84
N ASP A 97 -20.01 0.04 -9.12
CA ASP A 97 -20.31 1.46 -9.23
C ASP A 97 -19.07 2.31 -8.86
N VAL A 98 -18.43 1.92 -7.75
CA VAL A 98 -17.20 2.59 -7.28
C VAL A 98 -16.05 2.41 -8.26
N LEU A 99 -15.89 1.21 -8.81
CA LEU A 99 -14.82 0.91 -9.75
C LEU A 99 -14.96 1.70 -11.05
N TYR A 100 -16.15 1.74 -11.63
CA TYR A 100 -16.41 2.48 -12.85
C TYR A 100 -16.23 3.99 -12.65
N ASP A 101 -16.73 4.55 -11.55
CA ASP A 101 -16.55 5.98 -11.23
C ASP A 101 -15.07 6.36 -11.12
N GLU A 102 -14.24 5.49 -10.53
CA GLU A 102 -12.80 5.74 -10.40
C GLU A 102 -12.08 5.66 -11.75
N ILE A 103 -12.42 4.68 -12.57
CA ILE A 103 -11.87 4.54 -13.92
C ILE A 103 -12.25 5.75 -14.78
N ASP A 104 -13.52 6.12 -14.80
CA ASP A 104 -13.99 7.27 -15.58
C ASP A 104 -13.31 8.57 -15.13
N THR A 105 -13.13 8.76 -13.83
CA THR A 105 -12.42 9.92 -13.27
C THR A 105 -10.97 9.99 -13.75
N LEU A 106 -10.26 8.86 -13.73
CA LEU A 106 -8.86 8.76 -14.17
C LEU A 106 -8.75 8.97 -15.70
N GLU A 107 -9.59 8.31 -16.48
CA GLU A 107 -9.61 8.45 -17.96
C GLU A 107 -9.93 9.89 -18.39
N HIS A 108 -10.91 10.56 -17.76
CA HIS A 108 -11.21 11.97 -18.00
C HIS A 108 -10.07 12.92 -17.63
N SER A 109 -9.19 12.48 -16.75
CA SER A 109 -7.99 13.23 -16.34
C SER A 109 -6.76 12.89 -17.20
N GLY A 110 -6.92 12.06 -18.25
CA GLY A 110 -5.86 11.73 -19.20
C GLY A 110 -5.01 10.50 -18.82
N HIS A 111 -5.41 9.73 -17.81
CA HIS A 111 -4.73 8.49 -17.45
C HIS A 111 -5.35 7.30 -18.19
N GLU A 112 -4.60 6.67 -19.07
CA GLU A 112 -5.04 5.47 -19.81
C GLU A 112 -5.09 4.26 -18.87
N ILE A 113 -6.27 3.94 -18.34
CA ILE A 113 -6.45 2.86 -17.35
C ILE A 113 -6.80 1.53 -18.01
N GLN A 114 -7.69 1.54 -19.00
CA GLN A 114 -8.28 0.34 -19.59
C GLN A 114 -7.23 -0.59 -20.21
N SER A 115 -6.16 -0.05 -20.79
CA SER A 115 -5.11 -0.84 -21.42
C SER A 115 -4.16 -1.56 -20.44
N ARG A 116 -4.15 -1.19 -19.17
CA ARG A 116 -3.20 -1.66 -18.14
C ARG A 116 -3.83 -2.11 -16.82
N LEU A 117 -5.15 -2.00 -16.65
CA LEU A 117 -5.85 -2.51 -15.47
C LEU A 117 -6.33 -3.92 -15.69
N PHE A 118 -5.92 -4.81 -14.84
CA PHE A 118 -6.32 -6.21 -14.80
C PHE A 118 -7.06 -6.49 -13.49
N ILE A 119 -8.15 -7.25 -13.58
CA ILE A 119 -8.96 -7.61 -12.42
C ILE A 119 -9.08 -9.12 -12.35
N SER A 120 -8.75 -9.70 -11.23
CA SER A 120 -8.91 -11.14 -11.04
C SER A 120 -10.38 -11.54 -11.19
N ARG A 121 -10.66 -12.51 -12.06
CA ARG A 121 -11.98 -13.13 -12.16
C ARG A 121 -12.46 -13.74 -10.84
N GLN A 122 -11.52 -14.05 -9.94
CA GLN A 122 -11.79 -14.61 -8.61
C GLN A 122 -12.08 -13.54 -7.56
N ALA A 123 -11.94 -12.24 -7.85
CA ALA A 123 -12.35 -11.19 -6.92
C ALA A 123 -13.86 -11.31 -6.63
N THR A 124 -14.25 -10.96 -5.40
CA THR A 124 -15.64 -11.10 -4.95
C THR A 124 -16.46 -9.87 -5.33
N LEU A 125 -17.60 -10.06 -5.98
CA LEU A 125 -18.54 -8.97 -6.24
C LEU A 125 -19.32 -8.63 -4.95
N ILE A 126 -19.36 -7.34 -4.60
CA ILE A 126 -20.24 -6.83 -3.53
C ILE A 126 -21.62 -6.57 -4.12
N THR A 127 -22.62 -7.23 -3.55
CA THR A 127 -24.02 -7.06 -3.96
C THR A 127 -24.75 -6.05 -3.05
N GLN A 128 -25.92 -5.59 -3.47
CA GLN A 128 -26.76 -4.76 -2.60
C GLN A 128 -27.17 -5.51 -1.32
N ALA A 129 -27.40 -6.82 -1.41
CA ALA A 129 -27.72 -7.66 -0.26
C ALA A 129 -26.57 -7.68 0.78
N ASP A 130 -25.32 -7.65 0.35
CA ASP A 130 -24.17 -7.56 1.25
C ASP A 130 -24.12 -6.21 1.96
N LYS A 131 -24.38 -5.11 1.23
CA LYS A 131 -24.45 -3.75 1.80
C LYS A 131 -25.56 -3.67 2.87
N ASP A 132 -26.75 -4.20 2.58
CA ASP A 132 -27.90 -4.22 3.50
C ASP A 132 -27.62 -5.08 4.76
N ALA A 133 -27.00 -6.23 4.59
CA ALA A 133 -26.63 -7.12 5.69
C ALA A 133 -25.60 -6.46 6.64
N GLU A 134 -24.65 -5.73 6.10
CA GLU A 134 -23.61 -5.07 6.91
C GLU A 134 -24.09 -3.78 7.59
N ALA A 135 -25.16 -3.16 7.13
CA ALA A 135 -25.71 -1.94 7.70
C ALA A 135 -25.95 -2.04 9.22
N THR A 136 -26.32 -3.22 9.73
CA THR A 136 -26.54 -3.49 11.16
C THR A 136 -25.27 -3.41 12.01
N LEU A 137 -24.08 -3.54 11.41
CA LEU A 137 -22.79 -3.52 12.11
C LEU A 137 -22.25 -2.09 12.31
N VAL A 138 -22.76 -1.11 11.56
CA VAL A 138 -22.24 0.28 11.59
C VAL A 138 -22.26 0.87 13.00
N GLY A 139 -23.36 0.76 13.72
CA GLY A 139 -23.48 1.27 15.09
C GLY A 139 -22.86 0.36 16.16
N ARG A 140 -22.61 -0.90 15.85
CA ARG A 140 -22.16 -1.92 16.81
C ARG A 140 -20.64 -1.96 16.97
N VAL A 141 -19.90 -1.93 15.88
CA VAL A 141 -18.44 -2.13 15.87
C VAL A 141 -17.69 -1.09 15.03
N GLY A 142 -18.34 -0.02 14.59
CA GLY A 142 -17.72 1.00 13.76
C GLY A 142 -17.47 0.55 12.31
N SER A 143 -18.26 -0.41 11.80
CA SER A 143 -18.20 -0.80 10.38
C SER A 143 -18.51 0.39 9.46
N THR A 144 -17.92 0.40 8.27
CA THR A 144 -18.22 1.39 7.23
C THR A 144 -19.52 1.13 6.50
N GLY A 145 -20.15 -0.04 6.67
CA GLY A 145 -21.41 -0.42 6.03
C GLY A 145 -21.33 -0.58 4.51
N LYS A 146 -20.15 -0.94 3.98
CA LYS A 146 -19.90 -1.08 2.54
C LYS A 146 -20.07 -2.51 2.00
N GLY A 147 -20.54 -3.44 2.82
CA GLY A 147 -20.84 -4.82 2.42
C GLY A 147 -19.64 -5.77 2.41
N ILE A 148 -18.43 -5.30 2.78
CA ILE A 148 -17.21 -6.11 2.65
C ILE A 148 -17.23 -7.32 3.58
N GLY A 149 -17.63 -7.13 4.84
CA GLY A 149 -17.72 -8.23 5.82
C GLY A 149 -18.75 -9.28 5.41
N ALA A 150 -19.88 -8.85 4.86
CA ALA A 150 -20.93 -9.75 4.36
C ALA A 150 -20.47 -10.52 3.12
N ALA A 151 -19.85 -9.84 2.14
CA ALA A 151 -19.32 -10.47 0.93
C ALA A 151 -18.22 -11.51 1.27
N ARG A 152 -17.33 -11.22 2.23
CA ARG A 152 -16.35 -12.20 2.74
C ARG A 152 -16.99 -13.38 3.42
N ALA A 153 -18.03 -13.17 4.23
CA ALA A 153 -18.78 -14.25 4.85
C ALA A 153 -19.45 -15.13 3.78
N ALA A 154 -20.08 -14.53 2.77
CA ALA A 154 -20.65 -15.25 1.63
C ALA A 154 -19.58 -16.05 0.85
N ARG A 155 -18.36 -15.49 0.69
CA ARG A 155 -17.24 -16.20 0.05
C ARG A 155 -16.84 -17.45 0.85
N LEU A 156 -16.74 -17.35 2.17
CA LEU A 156 -16.45 -18.49 3.05
C LEU A 156 -17.54 -19.56 2.99
N LEU A 157 -18.80 -19.15 2.87
CA LEU A 157 -19.95 -20.05 2.71
C LEU A 157 -20.11 -20.56 1.27
N ARG A 158 -19.30 -20.08 0.32
CA ARG A 158 -19.32 -20.44 -1.11
C ARG A 158 -20.64 -20.06 -1.81
N THR A 159 -21.22 -18.93 -1.39
CA THR A 159 -22.46 -18.37 -1.95
C THR A 159 -22.24 -17.00 -2.61
N ALA A 160 -21.03 -16.46 -2.51
CA ALA A 160 -20.67 -15.21 -3.15
C ALA A 160 -20.60 -15.35 -4.67
N GLN A 161 -20.96 -14.29 -5.38
CA GLN A 161 -20.68 -14.15 -6.80
C GLN A 161 -19.27 -13.62 -7.01
N THR A 162 -18.55 -14.18 -7.99
CA THR A 162 -17.26 -13.62 -8.42
C THR A 162 -17.44 -12.61 -9.55
N ILE A 163 -16.43 -11.82 -9.79
CA ILE A 163 -16.38 -10.90 -10.95
C ILE A 163 -16.46 -11.70 -12.25
N GLY A 164 -15.77 -12.86 -12.32
CA GLY A 164 -15.84 -13.75 -13.49
C GLY A 164 -17.23 -14.25 -13.77
N ASP A 165 -17.95 -14.75 -12.73
CA ASP A 165 -19.32 -15.22 -12.89
C ASP A 165 -20.28 -14.13 -13.35
N TYR A 166 -20.09 -12.90 -12.83
CA TYR A 166 -20.89 -11.74 -13.21
C TYR A 166 -20.71 -11.38 -14.69
N PHE A 167 -19.46 -11.27 -15.16
CA PHE A 167 -19.19 -10.91 -16.55
C PHE A 167 -19.64 -12.01 -17.53
N ASP A 168 -19.50 -13.27 -17.19
CA ASP A 168 -19.99 -14.38 -18.00
C ASP A 168 -21.52 -14.33 -18.14
N ALA A 169 -22.24 -14.02 -17.05
CA ALA A 169 -23.71 -13.92 -17.05
C ALA A 169 -24.23 -12.73 -17.87
N GLU A 170 -23.56 -11.57 -17.80
CA GLU A 170 -23.95 -10.35 -18.51
C GLU A 170 -23.46 -10.32 -19.97
N GLY A 171 -22.66 -11.27 -20.40
CA GLY A 171 -22.10 -11.32 -21.75
C GLY A 171 -21.12 -10.17 -22.03
N ILE A 172 -20.53 -9.58 -20.99
CA ILE A 172 -19.64 -8.41 -21.05
C ILE A 172 -18.21 -8.80 -21.49
N GLY A 173 -18.03 -9.94 -22.09
CA GLY A 173 -16.73 -10.48 -22.52
C GLY A 173 -15.95 -9.65 -23.54
N THR A 174 -16.40 -8.41 -23.87
CA THR A 174 -15.79 -7.60 -24.93
C THR A 174 -15.55 -6.13 -24.59
N LEU A 175 -15.99 -5.61 -23.43
CA LEU A 175 -15.73 -4.19 -23.08
C LEU A 175 -14.35 -3.96 -22.47
N TRP A 176 -13.73 -5.01 -21.99
CA TRP A 176 -12.38 -5.08 -21.52
C TRP A 176 -11.72 -6.22 -22.28
N GLU A 177 -10.63 -6.02 -22.97
CA GLU A 177 -9.80 -7.14 -23.44
C GLU A 177 -9.23 -7.83 -22.20
N TRP A 178 -10.09 -8.63 -21.59
CA TRP A 178 -9.69 -9.56 -20.53
C TRP A 178 -8.70 -10.52 -21.17
N ARG A 179 -7.47 -10.44 -20.78
CA ARG A 179 -6.58 -11.56 -21.05
C ARG A 179 -7.22 -12.76 -20.40
N GLU A 180 -7.47 -13.81 -21.20
CA GLU A 180 -8.12 -15.04 -20.74
C GLU A 180 -7.46 -15.55 -19.47
N PRO A 181 -8.20 -16.18 -18.53
CA PRO A 181 -7.64 -16.83 -17.35
C PRO A 181 -6.52 -17.82 -17.67
N SER A 182 -6.48 -18.42 -18.87
CA SER A 182 -5.35 -19.21 -19.35
C SER A 182 -4.07 -18.37 -19.50
N GLU A 183 -4.17 -17.10 -19.82
CA GLU A 183 -3.04 -16.16 -19.80
C GLU A 183 -2.71 -15.71 -18.38
N TRP A 184 -3.65 -15.86 -17.43
CA TRP A 184 -3.50 -15.50 -16.02
C TRP A 184 -3.30 -16.68 -15.07
N TYR A 185 -3.58 -17.91 -15.45
CA TYR A 185 -2.94 -19.11 -14.87
C TYR A 185 -1.51 -19.25 -15.40
N ALA A 186 -1.22 -18.77 -16.60
CA ALA A 186 0.07 -18.28 -17.00
C ALA A 186 0.53 -17.05 -16.19
N THR A 187 -0.30 -16.40 -15.40
CA THR A 187 0.08 -15.39 -14.41
C THR A 187 0.66 -15.95 -13.13
N ASP A 188 0.54 -17.19 -12.85
CA ASP A 188 1.60 -17.84 -12.09
C ASP A 188 2.96 -17.60 -12.79
N GLU A 189 3.04 -17.66 -14.11
CA GLU A 189 4.22 -17.23 -14.87
C GLU A 189 4.40 -15.70 -14.95
N TYR A 190 3.36 -14.86 -15.01
CA TYR A 190 3.49 -13.42 -15.20
C TYR A 190 3.73 -12.66 -13.88
N VAL A 191 2.98 -12.90 -12.85
CA VAL A 191 3.24 -12.42 -11.48
C VAL A 191 4.51 -13.10 -10.93
N HIS A 192 4.88 -14.24 -11.47
CA HIS A 192 6.10 -14.98 -11.18
C HIS A 192 7.12 -14.94 -12.33
N SER A 193 6.93 -14.07 -13.33
CA SER A 193 7.97 -13.84 -14.33
C SER A 193 9.22 -13.30 -13.62
N VAL A 194 10.35 -13.82 -13.97
CA VAL A 194 11.64 -13.63 -13.28
C VAL A 194 12.09 -12.15 -13.28
N ASN A 195 11.34 -11.24 -13.91
CA ASN A 195 11.70 -9.85 -14.17
C ASN A 195 10.63 -8.85 -13.74
N SER A 196 9.75 -9.16 -12.76
CA SER A 196 8.74 -8.18 -12.33
C SER A 196 9.08 -7.56 -10.97
N HIS A 197 8.74 -6.29 -10.82
CA HIS A 197 8.74 -5.58 -9.55
C HIS A 197 7.27 -5.41 -9.10
N LEU A 198 6.89 -6.15 -8.08
CA LEU A 198 5.54 -6.14 -7.55
C LEU A 198 5.45 -5.22 -6.34
N VAL A 199 4.53 -4.26 -6.35
CA VAL A 199 4.22 -3.43 -5.19
C VAL A 199 2.79 -3.73 -4.75
N ILE A 200 2.64 -4.46 -3.64
CA ILE A 200 1.35 -4.87 -3.07
C ILE A 200 0.85 -3.77 -2.13
N GLU A 201 -0.28 -3.21 -2.48
CA GLU A 201 -0.96 -2.14 -1.77
C GLU A 201 -1.97 -2.72 -0.78
N GLY A 202 -1.55 -2.85 0.49
CA GLY A 202 -2.42 -3.30 1.57
C GLY A 202 -3.37 -2.21 2.07
N THR A 203 -4.38 -2.63 2.80
CA THR A 203 -5.41 -1.75 3.37
C THR A 203 -5.54 -1.94 4.87
N GLN A 204 -6.29 -1.06 5.53
CA GLN A 204 -6.45 -1.09 6.98
C GLN A 204 -5.12 -0.91 7.72
N GLY A 205 -5.00 -1.38 8.95
CA GLY A 205 -3.76 -1.40 9.72
C GLY A 205 -3.73 -2.58 10.67
N PHE A 206 -2.56 -2.92 11.19
CA PHE A 206 -2.34 -4.06 12.07
C PHE A 206 -3.30 -4.09 13.26
N GLY A 207 -3.55 -2.93 13.90
CA GLY A 207 -4.50 -2.81 15.01
C GLY A 207 -5.96 -3.08 14.65
N LEU A 208 -6.28 -3.25 13.36
CA LEU A 208 -7.58 -3.67 12.86
C LEU A 208 -7.59 -5.12 12.35
N SER A 209 -6.49 -5.87 12.48
CA SER A 209 -6.44 -7.27 12.07
C SER A 209 -7.44 -8.11 12.82
N LEU A 210 -8.17 -8.97 12.10
CA LEU A 210 -9.27 -9.77 12.63
C LEU A 210 -8.85 -10.70 13.78
N ARG A 211 -7.64 -11.28 13.67
CA ARG A 211 -7.10 -12.24 14.63
C ARG A 211 -5.80 -11.77 15.28
N ALA A 212 -4.96 -11.04 14.52
CA ALA A 212 -3.61 -10.71 14.96
C ALA A 212 -3.55 -9.52 15.94
N SER A 213 -4.55 -8.60 15.94
CA SER A 213 -4.47 -7.34 16.68
C SER A 213 -4.84 -7.42 18.17
N GLY A 214 -5.61 -8.43 18.59
CA GLY A 214 -6.16 -8.51 19.94
C GLY A 214 -7.31 -7.55 20.27
N PHE A 215 -7.79 -6.73 19.32
CA PHE A 215 -8.85 -5.74 19.53
C PHE A 215 -10.25 -6.23 19.12
N TYR A 216 -10.43 -7.52 18.85
CA TYR A 216 -11.75 -8.06 18.51
C TYR A 216 -12.79 -7.69 19.59
N PRO A 217 -14.02 -7.24 19.22
CA PRO A 217 -14.62 -7.22 17.88
C PRO A 217 -14.40 -5.91 17.08
N TYR A 218 -13.60 -4.96 17.55
CA TYR A 218 -13.35 -3.65 16.95
C TYR A 218 -12.25 -3.71 15.88
N VAL A 219 -12.42 -4.60 14.91
CA VAL A 219 -11.46 -4.96 13.87
C VAL A 219 -12.13 -4.99 12.50
N THR A 220 -11.34 -5.10 11.44
CA THR A 220 -11.86 -5.33 10.08
C THR A 220 -12.19 -6.82 9.87
N SER A 221 -12.72 -7.16 8.71
CA SER A 221 -13.17 -8.51 8.35
C SER A 221 -12.06 -9.44 7.82
N SER A 222 -10.79 -9.01 7.88
CA SER A 222 -9.61 -9.82 7.55
C SER A 222 -8.42 -9.44 8.43
N ASP A 223 -7.39 -10.27 8.41
CA ASP A 223 -6.09 -9.84 8.91
C ASP A 223 -5.45 -8.83 7.95
N ALA A 224 -4.51 -8.02 8.45
CA ALA A 224 -3.91 -6.89 7.71
C ALA A 224 -2.38 -6.89 7.85
N ARG A 225 -1.77 -8.07 7.79
CA ARG A 225 -0.32 -8.27 7.75
C ARG A 225 0.15 -8.41 6.31
N ALA A 226 1.44 -8.21 6.07
CA ALA A 226 2.03 -8.37 4.75
C ALA A 226 1.77 -9.77 4.15
N ILE A 227 1.97 -10.82 4.94
CA ILE A 227 1.72 -12.20 4.51
C ILE A 227 0.26 -12.44 4.11
N ASP A 228 -0.70 -11.77 4.77
CA ASP A 228 -2.11 -11.89 4.43
C ASP A 228 -2.42 -11.26 3.06
N PHE A 229 -1.84 -10.09 2.78
CA PHE A 229 -2.00 -9.43 1.47
C PHE A 229 -1.26 -10.17 0.36
N GLN A 230 -0.07 -10.69 0.61
CA GLN A 230 0.68 -11.53 -0.33
C GLN A 230 -0.13 -12.79 -0.70
N ALA A 231 -0.70 -13.48 0.29
CA ALA A 231 -1.55 -14.64 0.06
C ALA A 231 -2.82 -14.29 -0.74
N MET A 232 -3.50 -13.18 -0.39
CA MET A 232 -4.67 -12.69 -1.12
C MET A 232 -4.35 -12.20 -2.53
N ALA A 233 -3.11 -11.77 -2.77
CA ALA A 233 -2.61 -11.40 -4.10
C ALA A 233 -2.18 -12.62 -4.95
N GLY A 234 -2.06 -13.80 -4.34
CA GLY A 234 -1.53 -15.00 -4.99
C GLY A 234 -0.01 -15.01 -5.11
N VAL A 235 0.70 -14.19 -4.33
CA VAL A 235 2.16 -14.04 -4.36
C VAL A 235 2.80 -14.86 -3.26
N ASP A 236 3.77 -15.71 -3.60
CA ASP A 236 4.61 -16.45 -2.64
C ASP A 236 5.97 -15.75 -2.47
N PRO A 237 6.18 -15.00 -1.37
CA PRO A 237 7.43 -14.30 -1.12
C PRO A 237 8.59 -15.22 -0.71
N THR A 238 8.33 -16.52 -0.49
CA THR A 238 9.34 -17.48 -0.01
C THR A 238 10.07 -18.21 -1.14
N ARG A 239 9.67 -17.98 -2.40
CA ARG A 239 10.37 -18.56 -3.55
C ARG A 239 11.82 -18.08 -3.58
N CYS A 240 12.74 -18.97 -3.85
CA CYS A 240 14.19 -18.70 -3.77
C CYS A 240 14.71 -17.61 -4.74
N SER A 241 13.92 -17.23 -5.74
CA SER A 241 14.23 -16.14 -6.68
C SER A 241 13.56 -14.80 -6.31
N VAL A 242 12.84 -14.74 -5.18
CA VAL A 242 12.12 -13.54 -4.76
C VAL A 242 12.87 -12.81 -3.65
N LYS A 243 13.06 -11.50 -3.82
CA LYS A 243 13.47 -10.59 -2.74
C LYS A 243 12.22 -9.88 -2.25
N SER A 244 11.88 -10.04 -0.98
CA SER A 244 10.65 -9.46 -0.39
C SER A 244 10.99 -8.44 0.68
N THR A 245 10.33 -7.26 0.62
CA THR A 245 10.41 -6.22 1.64
C THR A 245 9.01 -5.85 2.12
N ASN A 246 8.79 -5.84 3.43
CA ASN A 246 7.55 -5.40 4.04
C ASN A 246 7.72 -4.00 4.61
N TRP A 247 6.91 -3.04 4.15
CA TRP A 247 6.88 -1.67 4.58
C TRP A 247 5.74 -1.46 5.57
N VAL A 248 6.07 -1.19 6.84
CA VAL A 248 5.10 -0.94 7.92
C VAL A 248 4.96 0.56 8.09
N VAL A 249 3.81 1.11 7.72
CA VAL A 249 3.54 2.55 7.72
C VAL A 249 2.87 2.95 9.02
N ALA A 250 3.41 3.95 9.71
CA ALA A 250 2.86 4.53 10.92
C ALA A 250 2.86 6.06 10.85
N ARG A 251 1.79 6.68 11.33
CA ARG A 251 1.69 8.14 11.45
C ARG A 251 1.98 8.58 12.90
N VAL A 252 2.47 9.79 13.04
CA VAL A 252 2.83 10.36 14.36
C VAL A 252 1.67 10.41 15.35
N PHE A 253 0.44 10.57 14.88
CA PHE A 253 -0.78 10.48 15.68
C PHE A 253 -1.71 9.41 15.10
N PRO A 254 -1.82 8.21 15.73
CA PRO A 254 -2.74 7.18 15.29
C PRO A 254 -4.18 7.68 15.36
N ILE A 255 -4.99 7.26 14.39
CA ILE A 255 -6.40 7.64 14.32
C ILE A 255 -7.30 6.42 14.15
N ARG A 256 -8.52 6.51 14.67
CA ARG A 256 -9.59 5.53 14.42
C ARG A 256 -10.81 6.24 13.84
N VAL A 257 -11.67 5.46 13.18
CA VAL A 257 -12.97 5.99 12.74
C VAL A 257 -13.81 6.43 13.96
N ALA A 258 -14.71 7.38 13.72
CA ALA A 258 -15.57 7.91 14.75
C ALA A 258 -16.49 6.85 15.39
N GLY A 259 -16.94 7.11 16.61
CA GLY A 259 -17.89 6.28 17.33
C GLY A 259 -17.25 5.09 18.05
N ASN A 260 -18.02 4.02 18.26
CA ASN A 260 -17.55 2.83 18.98
C ASN A 260 -16.64 1.96 18.12
N SER A 261 -15.44 2.43 17.85
CA SER A 261 -14.44 1.76 17.00
C SER A 261 -13.30 1.09 17.78
N GLY A 262 -13.45 0.97 19.09
CA GLY A 262 -12.52 0.26 19.97
C GLY A 262 -11.53 1.18 20.72
N PRO A 263 -10.71 0.62 21.62
CA PRO A 263 -9.77 1.38 22.43
C PRO A 263 -8.63 1.94 21.59
N MET A 264 -8.04 3.03 22.05
CA MET A 264 -6.85 3.66 21.49
C MET A 264 -5.97 4.19 22.62
N MET A 265 -4.66 3.99 22.55
CA MET A 265 -3.71 4.47 23.54
C MET A 265 -3.70 6.01 23.53
N GLY A 266 -3.70 6.61 24.72
CA GLY A 266 -3.55 8.06 24.89
C GLY A 266 -4.55 8.85 24.04
N GLU A 267 -5.80 8.42 23.95
CA GLU A 267 -6.83 9.13 23.18
C GLU A 267 -6.95 10.59 23.66
N THR A 268 -6.93 11.52 22.71
CA THR A 268 -6.90 12.97 22.91
C THR A 268 -7.83 13.65 21.91
N SER A 269 -7.78 14.95 21.80
CA SER A 269 -8.53 15.73 20.82
C SER A 269 -7.62 16.44 19.81
N TRP A 270 -8.19 16.76 18.66
CA TRP A 270 -7.49 17.56 17.64
C TRP A 270 -7.14 18.96 18.17
N GLU A 271 -7.98 19.53 19.03
CA GLU A 271 -7.76 20.81 19.68
C GLU A 271 -6.55 20.77 20.62
N GLU A 272 -6.44 19.71 21.45
CA GLU A 272 -5.27 19.53 22.35
C GLU A 272 -3.96 19.33 21.59
N LEU A 273 -4.02 18.77 20.39
CA LEU A 273 -2.86 18.62 19.49
C LEU A 273 -2.54 19.91 18.72
N GLY A 274 -3.42 20.91 18.75
CA GLY A 274 -3.30 22.12 17.94
C GLY A 274 -3.44 21.89 16.43
N LEU A 275 -4.11 20.80 16.04
CA LEU A 275 -4.26 20.36 14.66
C LEU A 275 -5.72 20.51 14.18
N PRO A 276 -5.93 20.71 12.87
CA PRO A 276 -7.26 20.71 12.29
C PRO A 276 -7.90 19.32 12.37
N GLU A 277 -9.23 19.29 12.62
CA GLU A 277 -9.98 18.03 12.65
C GLU A 277 -9.87 17.26 11.34
N GLU A 278 -9.49 16.01 11.42
CA GLU A 278 -9.61 15.08 10.29
C GLU A 278 -11.01 14.43 10.28
N ARG A 279 -11.65 14.43 9.11
CA ARG A 279 -12.96 13.83 8.93
C ARG A 279 -12.90 12.64 7.97
N THR A 280 -13.81 11.70 8.17
CA THR A 280 -13.96 10.56 7.26
C THR A 280 -14.47 11.05 5.91
N THR A 281 -13.94 10.51 4.82
CA THR A 281 -14.25 10.95 3.45
C THR A 281 -15.72 10.82 3.10
N VAL A 282 -16.39 9.76 3.57
CA VAL A 282 -17.79 9.46 3.19
C VAL A 282 -18.80 10.04 4.19
N THR A 283 -18.57 9.82 5.50
CA THR A 283 -19.57 10.18 6.54
C THR A 283 -19.32 11.54 7.18
N GLN A 284 -18.22 12.22 6.83
CA GLN A 284 -17.81 13.53 7.37
C GLN A 284 -17.73 13.57 8.92
N LYS A 285 -17.66 12.43 9.58
CA LYS A 285 -17.52 12.34 11.03
C LYS A 285 -16.06 12.61 11.41
N VAL A 286 -15.84 13.35 12.50
CA VAL A 286 -14.53 13.60 13.07
C VAL A 286 -13.90 12.29 13.50
N ARG A 287 -12.65 12.04 13.05
CA ARG A 287 -11.87 10.87 13.44
C ARG A 287 -11.38 11.04 14.88
N ARG A 288 -11.31 9.94 15.60
CA ARG A 288 -10.67 9.90 16.92
C ARG A 288 -9.16 9.90 16.72
N VAL A 289 -8.42 10.53 17.60
CA VAL A 289 -6.96 10.67 17.54
C VAL A 289 -6.35 10.28 18.88
N GLY A 290 -5.17 9.66 18.85
CA GLY A 290 -4.43 9.25 20.04
C GLY A 290 -2.96 9.69 19.99
N ALA A 291 -2.28 9.50 21.11
CA ALA A 291 -0.84 9.71 21.21
C ALA A 291 -0.06 8.65 20.43
N TRP A 292 1.21 8.93 20.15
CA TRP A 292 2.15 7.96 19.59
C TRP A 292 2.18 6.68 20.43
N ASP A 293 2.06 5.53 19.78
CA ASP A 293 1.99 4.21 20.41
C ASP A 293 3.12 3.30 19.86
N PRO A 294 4.30 3.34 20.44
CA PRO A 294 5.43 2.53 19.99
C PRO A 294 5.20 1.04 20.21
N GLU A 295 4.42 0.62 21.23
CA GLU A 295 4.16 -0.79 21.50
C GLU A 295 3.24 -1.41 20.41
N LEU A 296 2.24 -0.69 19.95
CA LEU A 296 1.43 -1.12 18.82
C LEU A 296 2.27 -1.23 17.54
N LEU A 297 3.14 -0.25 17.29
CA LEU A 297 4.04 -0.28 16.12
C LEU A 297 5.03 -1.45 16.23
N LYS A 298 5.63 -1.69 17.41
CA LYS A 298 6.51 -2.82 17.66
C LYS A 298 5.82 -4.15 17.39
N ALA A 299 4.58 -4.32 17.86
CA ALA A 299 3.78 -5.51 17.59
C ALA A 299 3.51 -5.67 16.09
N ALA A 300 3.19 -4.57 15.39
CA ALA A 300 3.01 -4.58 13.93
C ALA A 300 4.29 -4.96 13.20
N VAL A 301 5.44 -4.41 13.58
CA VAL A 301 6.76 -4.76 13.02
C VAL A 301 7.04 -6.25 13.21
N GLN A 302 6.87 -6.78 14.41
CA GLN A 302 7.07 -8.21 14.69
C GLN A 302 6.18 -9.11 13.83
N ALA A 303 4.93 -8.69 13.59
CA ALA A 303 3.97 -9.44 12.78
C ALA A 303 4.24 -9.35 11.27
N ASN A 304 5.12 -8.46 10.83
CA ASN A 304 5.41 -8.18 9.43
C ASN A 304 6.88 -8.42 9.02
N GLY A 305 7.60 -9.24 9.76
CA GLY A 305 8.97 -9.64 9.41
C GLY A 305 10.03 -9.26 10.46
N GLY A 306 9.63 -8.60 11.56
CA GLY A 306 10.53 -8.20 12.64
C GLY A 306 11.62 -7.24 12.11
N HIS A 307 12.87 -7.51 12.42
CA HIS A 307 14.01 -6.68 12.02
C HIS A 307 14.20 -6.58 10.48
N ASN A 308 13.62 -7.48 9.70
CA ASN A 308 13.65 -7.42 8.23
C ASN A 308 12.57 -6.51 7.64
N ALA A 309 11.60 -6.07 8.44
CA ALA A 309 10.63 -5.07 8.00
C ALA A 309 11.29 -3.69 7.94
N LYS A 310 10.79 -2.82 7.07
CA LYS A 310 11.12 -1.39 7.04
C LYS A 310 9.94 -0.58 7.53
N VAL A 311 10.21 0.43 8.34
CA VAL A 311 9.17 1.32 8.86
C VAL A 311 9.16 2.62 8.09
N VAL A 312 7.96 3.14 7.80
CA VAL A 312 7.79 4.50 7.26
C VAL A 312 7.02 5.32 8.29
N ILE A 313 7.63 6.42 8.74
CA ILE A 313 6.95 7.39 9.60
C ILE A 313 6.35 8.49 8.73
N THR A 314 5.06 8.73 8.91
CA THR A 314 4.31 9.71 8.10
C THR A 314 3.78 10.87 8.92
N MET A 315 3.52 12.00 8.23
CA MET A 315 2.94 13.22 8.83
C MET A 315 3.83 13.89 9.88
N LEU A 316 5.15 13.80 9.73
CA LEU A 316 6.10 14.48 10.60
C LEU A 316 5.96 16.02 10.53
N ASP A 317 5.46 16.53 9.41
CA ASP A 317 5.12 17.96 9.24
C ASP A 317 4.05 18.46 10.22
N GLN A 318 3.25 17.57 10.79
CA GLN A 318 2.25 17.92 11.80
C GLN A 318 2.84 18.23 13.19
N ILE A 319 4.06 17.76 13.45
CA ILE A 319 4.72 17.94 14.76
C ILE A 319 6.02 18.74 14.67
N ILE A 320 6.58 18.93 13.48
CA ILE A 320 7.86 19.60 13.28
C ILE A 320 7.62 20.86 12.44
N PRO A 321 7.67 22.05 13.07
CA PRO A 321 7.48 23.32 12.37
C PRO A 321 8.52 23.50 11.26
N GLY A 322 8.06 23.92 10.07
CA GLY A 322 8.92 24.21 8.93
C GLY A 322 9.34 22.99 8.13
N LEU A 323 8.91 21.78 8.50
CA LEU A 323 9.20 20.58 7.73
C LEU A 323 8.32 20.48 6.46
N ALA A 324 7.05 20.91 6.55
CA ALA A 324 6.18 21.00 5.37
C ALA A 324 6.79 21.96 4.33
N GLY A 325 7.00 21.44 3.09
CA GLY A 325 7.61 22.21 2.01
C GLY A 325 9.11 22.45 2.17
N TYR A 326 9.77 21.75 3.09
CA TYR A 326 11.22 21.75 3.20
C TYR A 326 11.84 21.25 1.89
N GLN A 327 12.82 21.98 1.36
CA GLN A 327 13.57 21.54 0.19
C GLN A 327 14.87 20.91 0.64
N GLU A 328 15.09 19.70 0.20
CA GLU A 328 16.31 18.95 0.49
C GLU A 328 17.52 19.67 -0.10
N THR A 329 18.57 19.80 0.70
CA THR A 329 19.90 20.20 0.25
C THR A 329 20.77 18.95 0.13
N HIS A 330 21.64 18.94 -0.88
CA HIS A 330 22.52 17.82 -1.15
C HIS A 330 23.97 18.30 -1.06
N ASP A 331 24.82 17.45 -0.49
CA ASP A 331 26.27 17.65 -0.49
C ASP A 331 26.89 17.43 -1.89
N GLU A 332 28.23 17.59 -2.00
CA GLU A 332 28.96 17.39 -3.26
C GLU A 332 28.90 15.93 -3.77
N GLU A 333 28.58 14.97 -2.91
CA GLU A 333 28.42 13.54 -3.22
C GLU A 333 26.96 13.18 -3.55
N GLY A 334 26.03 14.15 -3.45
CA GLY A 334 24.60 13.98 -3.71
C GLY A 334 23.81 13.39 -2.53
N THR A 335 24.42 13.35 -1.33
CA THR A 335 23.76 12.91 -0.11
C THR A 335 22.91 14.03 0.48
N VAL A 336 21.70 13.70 0.96
CA VAL A 336 20.81 14.70 1.59
C VAL A 336 21.43 15.20 2.90
N GLU A 337 21.62 16.52 2.99
CA GLU A 337 22.06 17.17 4.21
C GLU A 337 20.92 17.23 5.22
N THR A 338 21.14 16.65 6.40
CA THR A 338 20.15 16.65 7.49
C THR A 338 20.36 17.88 8.37
N GLU A 339 19.72 18.99 8.04
CA GLU A 339 19.77 20.24 8.82
C GLU A 339 18.37 20.75 9.18
N GLY A 340 18.29 21.63 10.16
CA GLY A 340 17.08 22.36 10.54
C GLY A 340 15.87 21.44 10.81
N PRO A 341 14.75 21.61 10.11
CA PRO A 341 13.55 20.79 10.31
C PRO A 341 13.75 19.30 10.01
N LEU A 342 14.60 18.95 9.05
CA LEU A 342 14.91 17.57 8.74
C LEU A 342 15.71 16.90 9.86
N GLN A 343 16.69 17.61 10.45
CA GLN A 343 17.40 17.13 11.64
C GLN A 343 16.43 16.89 12.80
N ALA A 344 15.49 17.82 13.03
CA ALA A 344 14.48 17.65 14.08
C ALA A 344 13.58 16.40 13.83
N ALA A 345 13.32 16.04 12.56
CA ALA A 345 12.62 14.83 12.20
C ALA A 345 13.44 13.57 12.55
N MET A 346 14.74 13.57 12.25
CA MET A 346 15.64 12.47 12.59
C MET A 346 15.80 12.32 14.12
N ASP A 347 15.92 13.42 14.84
CA ASP A 347 15.99 13.42 16.30
C ASP A 347 14.70 12.85 16.91
N TRP A 348 13.54 13.21 16.36
CA TRP A 348 12.26 12.66 16.80
C TRP A 348 12.19 11.12 16.57
N ILE A 349 12.68 10.63 15.44
CA ILE A 349 12.75 9.21 15.13
C ILE A 349 13.64 8.47 16.13
N GLU A 350 14.82 9.03 16.40
CA GLU A 350 15.76 8.42 17.38
C GLU A 350 15.14 8.34 18.78
N GLN A 351 14.39 9.36 19.18
CA GLN A 351 13.75 9.42 20.49
C GLN A 351 12.49 8.54 20.62
N ASN A 352 11.72 8.34 19.55
CA ASN A 352 10.38 7.75 19.60
C ASN A 352 10.22 6.46 18.78
N ALA A 353 11.07 6.22 17.78
CA ALA A 353 10.97 5.11 16.86
C ALA A 353 12.36 4.50 16.55
N SER A 354 13.26 4.50 17.53
CA SER A 354 14.56 3.86 17.39
C SER A 354 14.41 2.33 17.22
N TYR A 355 15.45 1.70 16.68
CA TYR A 355 15.46 0.23 16.53
C TYR A 355 15.17 -0.51 17.82
N GLU A 356 15.68 -0.05 18.95
CA GLU A 356 15.46 -0.65 20.27
C GLU A 356 14.00 -0.57 20.73
N GLN A 357 13.31 0.50 20.32
CA GLN A 357 11.91 0.71 20.68
C GLN A 357 10.96 -0.10 19.80
N ILE A 358 11.16 -0.09 18.48
CA ILE A 358 10.20 -0.66 17.55
C ILE A 358 10.66 -1.97 16.88
N GLY A 359 11.93 -2.33 16.99
CA GLY A 359 12.47 -3.60 16.51
C GLY A 359 12.76 -3.67 15.01
N ALA A 360 12.76 -2.52 14.30
CA ALA A 360 13.15 -2.37 12.90
C ALA A 360 13.71 -0.98 12.64
N HIS A 361 14.34 -0.79 11.48
CA HIS A 361 14.81 0.53 11.07
C HIS A 361 13.70 1.34 10.38
N VAL A 362 13.67 2.65 10.65
CA VAL A 362 12.88 3.58 9.86
C VAL A 362 13.60 3.76 8.52
N GLY A 363 13.05 3.20 7.47
CA GLY A 363 13.62 3.20 6.12
C GLY A 363 13.21 4.40 5.27
N ALA A 364 12.12 5.08 5.66
CA ALA A 364 11.65 6.29 4.97
C ALA A 364 10.76 7.15 5.87
N ILE A 365 10.60 8.41 5.47
CA ILE A 365 9.68 9.38 6.11
C ILE A 365 8.83 10.08 5.07
N THR A 366 7.65 10.57 5.49
CA THR A 366 6.88 11.56 4.72
C THR A 366 6.62 12.80 5.57
N TYR A 367 6.64 13.97 4.93
CA TYR A 367 6.53 15.27 5.61
C TYR A 367 5.69 16.28 4.82
N GLY A 368 4.83 15.77 3.94
CA GLY A 368 3.90 16.55 3.14
C GLY A 368 3.05 15.62 2.27
N PRO A 369 2.12 16.15 1.48
CA PRO A 369 1.23 15.36 0.65
C PRO A 369 1.93 14.63 -0.50
N THR A 370 3.13 15.09 -0.90
CA THR A 370 3.95 14.53 -1.98
C THR A 370 5.38 14.24 -1.56
N ASP A 371 5.80 14.70 -0.37
CA ASP A 371 7.19 14.67 0.07
C ASP A 371 7.52 13.32 0.71
N PHE A 372 8.59 12.70 0.25
CA PHE A 372 9.05 11.38 0.67
C PHE A 372 10.57 11.31 0.63
N LEU A 373 11.18 10.83 1.70
CA LEU A 373 12.62 10.68 1.82
C LEU A 373 12.98 9.30 2.34
N PHE A 374 13.87 8.59 1.64
CA PHE A 374 14.53 7.40 2.16
C PHE A 374 15.64 7.79 3.14
N THR A 375 15.65 7.21 4.34
CA THR A 375 16.61 7.56 5.40
C THR A 375 17.98 6.90 5.24
N GLY A 376 18.14 5.96 4.30
CA GLY A 376 19.36 5.16 4.17
C GLY A 376 19.59 4.16 5.32
N ALA A 377 18.82 4.22 6.40
CA ALA A 377 18.94 3.30 7.52
C ALA A 377 18.48 1.87 7.14
N GLY A 378 19.28 0.87 7.49
CA GLY A 378 18.99 -0.54 7.17
C GLY A 378 19.40 -0.97 5.77
N VAL A 379 20.22 -0.18 5.08
CA VAL A 379 20.97 -0.65 3.92
C VAL A 379 22.15 -1.46 4.45
N ASP A 380 21.96 -2.78 4.56
CA ASP A 380 23.10 -3.68 4.79
C ASP A 380 24.08 -3.52 3.61
N ASN A 381 25.37 -3.31 3.92
CA ASN A 381 26.47 -3.35 2.95
C ASN A 381 26.68 -4.75 2.32
N GLY A 382 25.68 -5.60 2.42
CA GLY A 382 25.55 -6.92 1.80
C GLY A 382 24.61 -6.91 0.61
N GLY A 383 24.75 -5.98 -0.33
CA GLY A 383 24.10 -6.04 -1.65
C GLY A 383 22.64 -5.62 -1.72
N GLY A 384 22.18 -4.77 -0.80
CA GLY A 384 20.88 -4.10 -0.88
C GLY A 384 21.12 -2.61 -1.08
N GLY A 385 21.28 -2.16 -2.30
CA GLY A 385 21.14 -0.75 -2.67
C GLY A 385 19.78 -0.23 -2.25
N LEU A 386 19.59 1.08 -2.29
CA LEU A 386 18.27 1.75 -2.16
C LEU A 386 17.17 0.83 -2.71
N PRO A 387 15.98 0.77 -2.09
CA PRO A 387 14.88 0.03 -2.68
C PRO A 387 14.47 0.79 -3.94
N ALA A 388 15.19 0.61 -4.98
CA ALA A 388 14.99 1.17 -6.27
C ALA A 388 16.23 1.09 -7.14
N GLY A 389 17.35 0.72 -6.80
CA GLY A 389 18.38 0.46 -7.77
C GLY A 389 18.30 -1.02 -8.16
N LEU A 390 17.79 -1.36 -9.32
CA LEU A 390 18.31 -2.52 -10.02
C LEU A 390 19.83 -2.33 -10.02
N ASP A 391 20.55 -3.11 -9.20
CA ASP A 391 22.01 -3.07 -9.21
C ASP A 391 22.49 -3.54 -10.58
N ILE A 392 22.57 -2.57 -11.49
CA ILE A 392 22.96 -2.79 -12.90
C ILE A 392 24.33 -3.48 -12.96
N GLU A 393 25.26 -3.17 -12.05
CA GLU A 393 26.55 -3.82 -11.98
C GLU A 393 26.42 -5.29 -11.56
N SER A 394 25.60 -5.62 -10.58
CA SER A 394 25.32 -7.01 -10.18
C SER A 394 24.61 -7.80 -11.28
N ILE A 395 23.64 -7.18 -11.96
CA ILE A 395 22.94 -7.79 -13.11
C ILE A 395 23.90 -7.99 -14.27
N MET A 396 24.73 -7.01 -14.60
CA MET A 396 25.72 -7.12 -15.67
C MET A 396 26.80 -8.15 -15.35
N SER A 397 27.25 -8.24 -14.09
CA SER A 397 28.18 -9.28 -13.63
C SER A 397 27.59 -10.69 -13.73
N GLN A 398 26.29 -10.87 -13.44
CA GLN A 398 25.62 -12.17 -13.58
C GLN A 398 25.37 -12.57 -15.05
N ILE A 399 25.13 -11.60 -15.94
CA ILE A 399 24.89 -11.85 -17.36
C ILE A 399 26.21 -12.09 -18.11
N PHE A 400 27.26 -11.37 -17.78
CA PHE A 400 28.54 -11.41 -18.51
C PHE A 400 29.69 -12.11 -17.78
N GLY A 401 29.57 -12.36 -16.45
CA GLY A 401 30.59 -13.06 -15.65
C GLY A 401 30.62 -14.59 -15.79
N GLY A 402 29.79 -15.18 -16.63
CA GLY A 402 29.68 -16.63 -16.86
C GLY A 402 30.39 -17.13 -18.14
N ARG A 403 31.39 -16.40 -18.66
CA ARG A 403 32.24 -16.87 -19.76
C ARG A 403 33.70 -16.74 -19.38
N GLU A 404 34.20 -17.73 -18.66
CA GLU A 404 35.55 -18.27 -18.78
C GLU A 404 35.49 -19.79 -18.80
#